data_f5b24017fe35bd70c55efa5e662d13b3
#
_entry.id   f5b24017fe35bd70c55efa5e662d13b3
#
_cell.length_a   1.000
_cell.length_b   1.000
_cell.length_c   1.000
_cell.angle_alpha   90.00
_cell.angle_beta   90.00
_cell.angle_gamma   90.00
#
_symmetry.space_group_name_H-M   'P 1'
#
loop_
_entity.id
_entity.type
_entity.pdbx_description
1 polymer ?
#
loop_
_entity_poly.entity_id
_entity_poly.type
_entity_poly.pdbx_seq_one_letter_code
_entity_poly.pdbx_strand_id
1 'polypeptide(L)'
;IIAVGLVGTNFIGKKVVAIGEGILNKIPVVRVIYTSIKKVVDTVSLTETPSFQKMVLITYPREPLKTLGIVCCNTPKGISGDEKMLNIFVPTSPNPTTGFLFMLPEKDTQPLKMSVEEGLKMIISFGMTHPDESAAIKN
;
A
#
# COMPACT_ATOMS: atom_id res chain seq x y z
N ILE A 1 -42.83 -20.29 -8.27
CA ILE A 1 -41.47 -20.40 -8.83
C ILE A 1 -40.77 -19.06 -8.86
N ILE A 2 -41.42 -17.98 -9.34
CA ILE A 2 -40.85 -16.64 -9.38
C ILE A 2 -40.63 -16.08 -7.95
N ALA A 3 -41.60 -16.32 -7.04
CA ALA A 3 -41.46 -15.91 -5.64
C ALA A 3 -40.32 -16.64 -4.92
N VAL A 4 -40.20 -17.95 -5.19
CA VAL A 4 -39.11 -18.78 -4.65
C VAL A 4 -37.77 -18.33 -5.25
N GLY A 5 -37.76 -17.99 -6.53
CA GLY A 5 -36.60 -17.46 -7.20
C GLY A 5 -36.17 -16.09 -6.64
N LEU A 6 -37.12 -15.19 -6.39
CA LEU A 6 -36.87 -13.87 -5.81
C LEU A 6 -36.38 -13.96 -4.35
N VAL A 7 -37.03 -14.81 -3.54
CA VAL A 7 -36.61 -15.05 -2.17
C VAL A 7 -35.26 -15.76 -2.14
N GLY A 8 -35.08 -16.75 -3.01
CA GLY A 8 -33.82 -17.45 -3.18
C GLY A 8 -32.72 -16.53 -3.66
N THR A 9 -33.00 -15.63 -4.60
CA THR A 9 -32.04 -14.67 -5.11
C THR A 9 -31.66 -13.66 -4.05
N ASN A 10 -32.61 -13.12 -3.28
CA ASN A 10 -32.35 -12.21 -2.19
C ASN A 10 -31.57 -12.86 -1.04
N PHE A 11 -31.95 -14.08 -0.69
CA PHE A 11 -31.30 -14.85 0.37
C PHE A 11 -29.90 -15.30 -0.07
N ILE A 12 -29.77 -15.80 -1.28
CA ILE A 12 -28.48 -16.19 -1.88
C ILE A 12 -27.64 -14.95 -2.12
N GLY A 13 -28.23 -13.84 -2.58
CA GLY A 13 -27.52 -12.57 -2.76
C GLY A 13 -26.93 -12.05 -1.47
N LYS A 14 -27.70 -12.02 -0.39
CA LYS A 14 -27.19 -11.65 0.94
C LYS A 14 -26.13 -12.63 1.44
N LYS A 15 -26.34 -13.91 1.22
CA LYS A 15 -25.38 -14.94 1.61
C LYS A 15 -24.11 -14.88 0.77
N VAL A 16 -24.23 -14.61 -0.53
CA VAL A 16 -23.08 -14.42 -1.43
C VAL A 16 -22.32 -13.14 -1.05
N VAL A 17 -23.00 -12.07 -0.70
CA VAL A 17 -22.34 -10.84 -0.22
C VAL A 17 -21.67 -11.08 1.14
N ALA A 18 -22.34 -11.77 2.07
CA ALA A 18 -21.76 -12.12 3.36
C ALA A 18 -20.59 -13.11 3.22
N ILE A 19 -20.73 -14.10 2.35
CA ILE A 19 -19.66 -15.03 1.99
C ILE A 19 -18.59 -14.28 1.20
N GLY A 20 -18.97 -13.35 0.33
CA GLY A 20 -18.09 -12.49 -0.42
C GLY A 20 -17.26 -11.62 0.50
N GLU A 21 -17.84 -10.99 1.51
CA GLU A 21 -17.11 -10.24 2.53
C GLU A 21 -16.25 -11.17 3.39
N GLY A 22 -16.78 -12.30 3.80
CA GLY A 22 -16.04 -13.34 4.50
C GLY A 22 -14.92 -13.93 3.66
N ILE A 23 -15.14 -14.09 2.36
CA ILE A 23 -14.16 -14.56 1.39
C ILE A 23 -13.20 -13.45 1.01
N LEU A 24 -13.63 -12.18 0.92
CA LEU A 24 -12.74 -11.04 0.74
C LEU A 24 -11.76 -10.92 1.91
N ASN A 25 -12.21 -11.29 3.12
CA ASN A 25 -11.33 -11.42 4.27
C ASN A 25 -10.55 -12.74 4.30
N LYS A 26 -10.99 -13.74 3.54
CA LYS A 26 -10.40 -15.08 3.45
C LYS A 26 -9.83 -15.43 2.09
N ILE A 27 -10.07 -14.59 1.06
CA ILE A 27 -9.48 -14.84 -0.25
C ILE A 27 -7.95 -14.83 -0.08
N PRO A 28 -7.28 -15.88 -0.54
CA PRO A 28 -5.83 -15.97 -0.41
C PRO A 28 -5.10 -14.75 -0.95
N VAL A 29 -5.63 -14.13 -2.01
CA VAL A 29 -5.01 -12.96 -2.65
C VAL A 29 -5.07 -11.72 -1.74
N VAL A 30 -6.26 -11.36 -1.25
CA VAL A 30 -6.42 -10.19 -0.35
C VAL A 30 -5.73 -10.44 0.99
N ARG A 31 -5.88 -11.65 1.51
CA ARG A 31 -5.24 -12.06 2.77
C ARG A 31 -3.72 -12.13 2.62
N VAL A 32 -3.22 -12.65 1.51
CA VAL A 32 -1.78 -12.69 1.23
C VAL A 32 -1.25 -11.27 1.07
N ILE A 33 -1.96 -10.40 0.37
CA ILE A 33 -1.61 -8.98 0.23
C ILE A 33 -1.53 -8.34 1.62
N TYR A 34 -2.60 -8.46 2.41
CA TYR A 34 -2.67 -7.89 3.76
C TYR A 34 -1.62 -8.49 4.69
N THR A 35 -1.47 -9.82 4.67
CA THR A 35 -0.50 -10.53 5.51
C THR A 35 0.94 -10.21 5.10
N SER A 36 1.20 -10.12 3.80
CA SER A 36 2.53 -9.77 3.29
C SER A 36 2.91 -8.35 3.67
N ILE A 37 1.98 -7.41 3.51
CA ILE A 37 2.17 -6.01 3.91
C ILE A 37 2.37 -5.93 5.42
N LYS A 38 1.54 -6.64 6.19
CA LYS A 38 1.65 -6.69 7.64
C LYS A 38 2.99 -7.29 8.09
N LYS A 39 3.45 -8.35 7.43
CA LYS A 39 4.76 -8.93 7.71
C LYS A 39 5.90 -7.96 7.43
N VAL A 40 5.83 -7.24 6.30
CA VAL A 40 6.82 -6.22 5.96
C VAL A 40 6.78 -5.11 7.00
N VAL A 41 5.61 -4.62 7.34
CA VAL A 41 5.40 -3.58 8.34
C VAL A 41 5.89 -4.04 9.71
N ASP A 42 5.54 -5.26 10.14
CA ASP A 42 5.97 -5.83 11.42
C ASP A 42 7.48 -6.04 11.47
N THR A 43 8.07 -6.51 10.37
CA THR A 43 9.52 -6.70 10.27
C THR A 43 10.25 -5.36 10.37
N VAL A 44 9.77 -4.34 9.69
CA VAL A 44 10.33 -2.98 9.75
C VAL A 44 10.14 -2.39 11.15
N SER A 45 8.98 -2.63 11.78
CA SER A 45 8.68 -2.14 13.14
C SER A 45 9.57 -2.78 14.21
N LEU A 46 10.01 -4.04 14.01
CA LEU A 46 10.87 -4.75 14.96
C LEU A 46 12.32 -4.28 14.90
N THR A 47 12.76 -3.74 13.77
CA THR A 47 14.16 -3.39 13.55
C THR A 47 14.44 -1.91 13.67
N GLU A 48 13.43 -1.05 13.56
CA GLU A 48 13.60 0.39 13.48
C GLU A 48 12.45 1.12 14.20
N THR A 49 12.63 2.41 14.43
CA THR A 49 11.62 3.26 15.03
C THR A 49 10.38 3.42 14.13
N PRO A 50 9.19 3.67 14.70
CA PRO A 50 7.94 3.82 13.93
C PRO A 50 7.98 4.88 12.83
N SER A 51 9.01 5.72 12.81
CA SER A 51 9.20 6.78 11.81
C SER A 51 9.47 6.27 10.39
N PHE A 52 9.75 4.97 10.21
CA PHE A 52 10.07 4.41 8.91
C PHE A 52 8.86 3.87 8.12
N GLN A 53 7.67 3.89 8.70
CA GLN A 53 6.45 3.49 8.00
C GLN A 53 5.75 4.72 7.42
N LYS A 54 6.38 5.33 6.44
CA LYS A 54 5.87 6.57 5.83
C LYS A 54 5.63 6.37 4.35
N MET A 55 4.55 6.99 3.87
CA MET A 55 4.34 7.15 2.44
C MET A 55 5.14 8.34 1.95
N VAL A 56 5.76 8.17 0.82
CA VAL A 56 6.51 9.23 0.14
C VAL A 56 6.12 9.29 -1.32
N LEU A 57 6.27 10.48 -1.89
CA LEU A 57 6.15 10.69 -3.33
C LEU A 57 7.56 10.76 -3.91
N ILE A 58 7.80 9.99 -4.96
CA ILE A 58 9.09 9.97 -5.64
C ILE A 58 8.90 10.14 -7.14
N THR A 59 9.95 10.62 -7.80
CA THR A 59 9.99 10.70 -9.25
C THR A 59 10.36 9.34 -9.82
N TYR A 60 9.47 8.75 -10.60
CA TYR A 60 9.72 7.47 -11.26
C TYR A 60 8.75 7.28 -12.42
N PRO A 61 9.19 6.78 -13.56
CA PRO A 61 10.55 6.43 -13.94
C PRO A 61 11.42 7.65 -14.31
N ARG A 62 10.83 8.81 -14.51
CA ARG A 62 11.52 10.06 -14.83
C ARG A 62 10.60 11.25 -14.63
N GLU A 63 11.16 12.45 -14.60
CA GLU A 63 10.35 13.65 -14.58
C GLU A 63 9.42 13.72 -15.81
N PRO A 64 8.19 14.19 -15.69
CA PRO A 64 7.51 14.69 -14.47
C PRO A 64 6.71 13.61 -13.73
N LEU A 65 6.94 12.33 -14.02
CA LEU A 65 6.17 11.22 -13.48
C LEU A 65 6.47 11.00 -12.00
N LYS A 66 5.41 10.84 -11.21
CA LYS A 66 5.50 10.58 -9.79
C LYS A 66 4.84 9.25 -9.44
N THR A 67 5.33 8.62 -8.38
CA THR A 67 4.73 7.40 -7.84
C THR A 67 4.78 7.42 -6.32
N LEU A 68 3.89 6.64 -5.71
CA LEU A 68 3.88 6.44 -4.27
C LEU A 68 4.92 5.38 -3.90
N GLY A 69 5.61 5.61 -2.81
CA GLY A 69 6.54 4.66 -2.24
C GLY A 69 6.36 4.54 -0.75
N ILE A 70 6.80 3.42 -0.20
CA ILE A 70 6.77 3.14 1.24
C ILE A 70 8.21 3.09 1.72
N VAL A 71 8.55 3.95 2.68
CA VAL A 71 9.87 3.93 3.31
C VAL A 71 9.96 2.69 4.20
N CYS A 72 10.91 1.81 3.90
CA CYS A 72 11.10 0.56 4.65
C CYS A 72 12.17 0.70 5.72
N CYS A 73 13.32 1.24 5.34
CA CYS A 73 14.46 1.42 6.26
C CYS A 73 15.53 2.30 5.63
N ASN A 74 16.56 2.57 6.39
CA ASN A 74 17.75 3.23 5.85
C ASN A 74 18.55 2.25 4.98
N THR A 75 19.12 2.76 3.91
CA THR A 75 20.04 1.97 3.09
C THR A 75 21.34 1.72 3.88
N PRO A 76 21.84 0.47 3.89
CA PRO A 76 23.09 0.17 4.57
C PRO A 76 24.26 0.99 4.03
N LYS A 77 25.12 1.44 4.93
CA LYS A 77 26.29 2.26 4.57
C LYS A 77 27.22 1.59 3.55
N GLY A 78 27.26 0.27 3.51
CA GLY A 78 28.03 -0.45 2.51
C GLY A 78 27.55 -0.23 1.07
N ILE A 79 26.31 0.26 0.92
CA ILE A 79 25.72 0.56 -0.39
C ILE A 79 25.68 2.08 -0.61
N SER A 80 25.21 2.83 0.39
CA SER A 80 24.99 4.28 0.27
C SER A 80 26.24 5.12 0.47
N GLY A 81 27.31 4.56 1.07
CA GLY A 81 28.45 5.34 1.48
C GLY A 81 28.07 6.32 2.60
N ASP A 82 28.51 7.57 2.47
CA ASP A 82 28.23 8.61 3.45
C ASP A 82 26.91 9.35 3.21
N GLU A 83 26.26 9.09 2.08
CA GLU A 83 24.98 9.72 1.77
C GLU A 83 23.83 9.03 2.52
N LYS A 84 22.93 9.84 3.06
CA LYS A 84 21.72 9.31 3.70
C LYS A 84 20.71 8.88 2.64
N MET A 85 20.59 7.58 2.44
CA MET A 85 19.68 6.99 1.50
C MET A 85 18.63 6.15 2.20
N LEU A 86 17.45 6.04 1.58
CA LEU A 86 16.34 5.26 2.08
C LEU A 86 16.00 4.13 1.11
N ASN A 87 15.69 2.98 1.68
CA ASN A 87 15.10 1.87 0.93
C ASN A 87 13.60 2.11 0.80
N ILE A 88 13.13 2.21 -0.42
CA ILE A 88 11.73 2.52 -0.70
C ILE A 88 11.14 1.42 -1.55
N PHE A 89 10.04 0.86 -1.06
CA PHE A 89 9.25 -0.10 -1.80
C PHE A 89 8.19 0.64 -2.61
N VAL A 90 8.19 0.40 -3.92
CA VAL A 90 7.21 0.97 -4.84
C VAL A 90 6.29 -0.15 -5.31
N PRO A 91 5.09 -0.27 -4.73
CA PRO A 91 4.17 -1.34 -5.11
C PRO A 91 3.55 -1.09 -6.49
N THR A 92 3.20 -2.17 -7.16
CA THR A 92 2.46 -2.12 -8.42
C THR A 92 0.96 -1.98 -8.17
N SER A 93 0.24 -1.47 -9.17
CA SER A 93 -1.23 -1.37 -9.14
C SER A 93 -1.83 -2.42 -10.07
N PRO A 94 -2.93 -3.07 -9.70
CA PRO A 94 -3.64 -3.03 -8.42
C PRO A 94 -3.09 -3.98 -7.36
N ASN A 95 -2.02 -4.70 -7.66
CA ASN A 95 -1.44 -5.72 -6.79
C ASN A 95 -0.22 -5.18 -6.05
N PRO A 96 -0.38 -4.73 -4.77
CA PRO A 96 0.74 -4.16 -4.00
C PRO A 96 1.68 -5.22 -3.39
N THR A 97 1.47 -6.50 -3.67
CA THR A 97 2.39 -7.56 -3.22
C THR A 97 3.66 -7.63 -4.06
N THR A 98 3.61 -7.08 -5.25
CA THR A 98 4.76 -6.96 -6.15
C THR A 98 5.14 -5.51 -6.31
N GLY A 99 6.36 -5.26 -6.71
CA GLY A 99 6.84 -3.90 -6.91
C GLY A 99 8.35 -3.88 -7.08
N PHE A 100 8.90 -2.70 -6.88
CA PHE A 100 10.33 -2.45 -7.00
C PHE A 100 10.90 -1.97 -5.68
N LEU A 101 12.15 -2.31 -5.44
CA LEU A 101 12.92 -1.75 -4.35
C LEU A 101 13.86 -0.69 -4.92
N PHE A 102 13.67 0.55 -4.46
CA PHE A 102 14.56 1.65 -4.83
C PHE A 102 15.35 2.11 -3.62
N MET A 103 16.55 2.52 -3.87
CA MET A 103 17.41 3.18 -2.90
C MET A 103 17.63 4.60 -3.39
N LEU A 104 17.08 5.54 -2.64
CA LEU A 104 17.06 6.96 -3.01
C LEU A 104 17.64 7.82 -1.91
N PRO A 105 18.34 8.90 -2.26
CA PRO A 105 18.68 9.92 -1.26
C PRO A 105 17.41 10.46 -0.60
N GLU A 106 17.44 10.67 0.70
CA GLU A 106 16.31 11.20 1.45
C GLU A 106 15.79 12.52 0.87
N LYS A 107 16.69 13.36 0.37
CA LYS A 107 16.37 14.65 -0.26
C LYS A 107 15.50 14.52 -1.52
N ASP A 108 15.55 13.37 -2.20
CA ASP A 108 14.77 13.11 -3.42
C ASP A 108 13.42 12.49 -3.12
N THR A 109 13.09 12.29 -1.85
CA THR A 109 11.79 11.79 -1.41
C THR A 109 10.96 12.92 -0.84
N GLN A 110 9.67 12.92 -1.12
CA GLN A 110 8.74 13.91 -0.61
C GLN A 110 7.77 13.23 0.36
N PRO A 111 7.90 13.47 1.68
CA PRO A 111 7.01 12.87 2.66
C PRO A 111 5.56 13.29 2.45
N LEU A 112 4.65 12.35 2.62
CA LEU A 112 3.21 12.58 2.54
C LEU A 112 2.59 12.40 3.93
N LYS A 113 1.47 13.10 4.15
CA LYS A 113 0.74 13.01 5.43
C LYS A 113 -0.15 11.78 5.53
N MET A 114 -0.35 11.07 4.41
CA MET A 114 -1.20 9.88 4.41
C MET A 114 -0.53 8.71 5.12
N SER A 115 -1.35 7.83 5.68
CA SER A 115 -0.89 6.57 6.25
C SER A 115 -0.53 5.58 5.14
N VAL A 116 0.23 4.54 5.48
CA VAL A 116 0.54 3.44 4.56
C VAL A 116 -0.75 2.77 4.08
N GLU A 117 -1.73 2.60 4.98
CA GLU A 117 -3.03 2.03 4.63
C GLU A 117 -3.76 2.87 3.58
N GLU A 118 -3.81 4.17 3.76
CA GLU A 118 -4.42 5.10 2.79
C GLU A 118 -3.70 5.06 1.44
N GLY A 119 -2.38 5.04 1.47
CA GLY A 119 -1.57 4.92 0.26
C GLY A 119 -1.81 3.61 -0.48
N LEU A 120 -1.94 2.51 0.25
CA LEU A 120 -2.24 1.20 -0.35
C LEU A 120 -3.63 1.17 -0.97
N LYS A 121 -4.63 1.75 -0.31
CA LYS A 121 -5.97 1.91 -0.89
C LYS A 121 -5.94 2.70 -2.19
N MET A 122 -5.15 3.74 -2.24
CA MET A 122 -4.95 4.54 -3.44
C MET A 122 -4.30 3.72 -4.56
N ILE A 123 -3.30 2.94 -4.26
CA ILE A 123 -2.62 2.07 -5.22
C ILE A 123 -3.56 1.00 -5.78
N ILE A 124 -4.33 0.35 -4.92
CA ILE A 124 -5.27 -0.71 -5.31
C ILE A 124 -6.40 -0.15 -6.17
N SER A 125 -6.83 1.07 -5.90
CA SER A 125 -7.94 1.72 -6.61
C SER A 125 -7.51 2.57 -7.80
N PHE A 126 -6.25 2.51 -8.21
CA PHE A 126 -5.69 3.35 -9.29
C PHE A 126 -5.86 4.86 -9.02
N GLY A 127 -5.86 5.24 -7.74
CA GLY A 127 -6.05 6.62 -7.34
C GLY A 127 -7.50 7.08 -7.25
N MET A 128 -8.46 6.20 -7.47
CA MET A 128 -9.89 6.55 -7.35
C MET A 128 -10.29 6.78 -5.90
N THR A 129 -9.70 6.03 -4.97
CA THR A 129 -9.84 6.27 -3.54
C THR A 129 -8.59 6.99 -3.07
N HIS A 130 -8.76 8.19 -2.54
CA HIS A 130 -7.66 8.99 -2.03
C HIS A 130 -8.04 9.61 -0.69
N PRO A 131 -7.08 9.90 0.16
CA PRO A 131 -7.35 10.65 1.38
C PRO A 131 -7.78 12.07 1.06
N ASP A 132 -8.39 12.74 2.04
CA ASP A 132 -8.81 14.13 1.89
C ASP A 132 -7.63 15.05 1.53
N GLU A 133 -7.93 16.17 0.91
CA GLU A 133 -6.91 17.13 0.45
C GLU A 133 -5.93 17.56 1.56
N SER A 134 -6.36 17.46 2.82
CA SER A 134 -5.51 17.72 3.97
C SER A 134 -4.33 16.73 4.12
N ALA A 135 -4.38 15.59 3.44
CA ALA A 135 -3.31 14.60 3.43
C ALA A 135 -2.23 14.91 2.38
N ALA A 136 -2.31 16.07 1.77
CA ALA A 136 -1.30 16.53 0.83
C ALA A 136 0.06 16.73 1.50
N ILE A 137 1.02 16.98 0.69
CA ILE A 137 2.44 17.13 0.97
C ILE A 137 2.72 17.82 2.32
N LYS A 138 3.54 17.16 3.10
CA LYS A 138 4.05 17.74 4.34
C LYS A 138 5.13 18.79 3.98
N ASN A 139 4.77 20.06 4.20
CA ASN A 139 5.75 21.16 4.09
C ASN A 139 6.82 21.04 5.17
#